data_b4c63b6aedeecfd502801f15f44745e8
#
_entry.id   b4c63b6aedeecfd502801f15f44745e8
#
_cell.length_a   1.000
_cell.length_b   1.000
_cell.length_c   1.000
_cell.angle_alpha   90.00
_cell.angle_beta   90.00
_cell.angle_gamma   90.00
#
_symmetry.space_group_name_H-M   'P 1'
#
loop_
_entity.id
_entity.type
_entity.pdbx_description
1 polymer ?
#
loop_
_entity_poly.entity_id
_entity_poly.type
_entity_poly.pdbx_seq_one_letter_code
_entity_poly.pdbx_strand_id
1 'polypeptide(L)'
;MNLRTKKLLVAVSVKNNGDWDKEYRFIKDEQKPTREEIEKFSTLADQAVTILDKDYPEPLKSKEKPPFVLFYKGGERSLLKKINTRNKICEPIILIRDNGKDSQTKKIIDDILEHDGIIVILELNSGNIIIKDKTRSLAFSEYPDGAYDVKSKKQRSRVIRIGACLCDKLFVGIDEDALVTDIFVCFTANLGKKVYVVPTPLGTAYKNNNLLRTGASIALEGSDVRLEWVDITEGSEAE
;
A
#
# COMPACT_ATOMS: atom_id res chain seq x y z
N MET A 1 -6.25 14.51 -17.68
CA MET A 1 -6.81 15.62 -16.83
C MET A 1 -6.02 16.90 -17.06
N ASN A 2 -6.67 18.09 -16.92
CA ASN A 2 -5.98 19.39 -16.99
C ASN A 2 -5.13 19.59 -15.72
N LEU A 3 -3.89 20.07 -15.88
CA LEU A 3 -2.96 20.34 -14.77
C LEU A 3 -3.55 21.30 -13.71
N ARG A 4 -4.37 22.27 -14.15
CA ARG A 4 -5.06 23.20 -13.24
C ARG A 4 -6.03 22.48 -12.30
N THR A 5 -6.81 21.52 -12.81
CA THR A 5 -7.75 20.72 -12.01
C THR A 5 -6.99 19.83 -11.02
N LYS A 6 -5.86 19.26 -11.43
CA LYS A 6 -5.01 18.48 -10.55
C LYS A 6 -4.48 19.29 -9.36
N LYS A 7 -3.89 20.47 -9.65
CA LYS A 7 -3.38 21.38 -8.61
C LYS A 7 -4.49 21.80 -7.63
N LEU A 8 -5.69 22.03 -8.13
CA LEU A 8 -6.86 22.38 -7.31
C LEU A 8 -7.22 21.25 -6.35
N LEU A 9 -7.34 20.00 -6.84
CA LEU A 9 -7.63 18.84 -5.98
C LEU A 9 -6.55 18.60 -4.94
N VAL A 10 -5.28 18.74 -5.31
CA VAL A 10 -4.15 18.64 -4.37
C VAL A 10 -4.27 19.73 -3.29
N ALA A 11 -4.56 20.97 -3.66
CA ALA A 11 -4.74 22.05 -2.69
C ALA A 11 -5.93 21.79 -1.74
N VAL A 12 -7.03 21.25 -2.24
CA VAL A 12 -8.17 20.82 -1.40
C VAL A 12 -7.75 19.74 -0.42
N SER A 13 -7.00 18.73 -0.88
CA SER A 13 -6.56 17.63 -0.03
C SER A 13 -5.59 18.10 1.06
N VAL A 14 -4.61 18.93 0.71
CA VAL A 14 -3.66 19.48 1.69
C VAL A 14 -4.36 20.36 2.72
N LYS A 15 -5.27 21.24 2.29
CA LYS A 15 -6.05 22.11 3.17
C LYS A 15 -6.90 21.33 4.18
N ASN A 16 -7.41 20.17 3.78
CA ASN A 16 -8.23 19.30 4.61
C ASN A 16 -7.42 18.16 5.28
N ASN A 17 -6.08 18.20 5.20
CA ASN A 17 -5.18 17.20 5.74
C ASN A 17 -5.51 15.77 5.28
N GLY A 18 -5.92 15.58 4.02
CA GLY A 18 -6.30 14.27 3.48
C GLY A 18 -7.54 13.64 4.13
N ASP A 19 -8.31 14.39 4.91
CA ASP A 19 -9.55 13.87 5.50
C ASP A 19 -10.68 13.84 4.47
N TRP A 20 -11.01 12.65 3.97
CA TRP A 20 -12.00 12.44 2.92
C TRP A 20 -13.35 13.11 3.22
N ASP A 21 -13.83 13.04 4.46
CA ASP A 21 -15.14 13.60 4.82
C ASP A 21 -15.12 15.14 4.76
N LYS A 22 -13.98 15.76 5.09
CA LYS A 22 -13.78 17.21 4.96
C LYS A 22 -13.61 17.61 3.50
N GLU A 23 -12.83 16.87 2.72
CA GLU A 23 -12.64 17.10 1.28
C GLU A 23 -13.97 17.00 0.54
N TYR A 24 -14.76 15.97 0.83
CA TYR A 24 -16.08 15.76 0.22
C TYR A 24 -17.02 16.93 0.52
N ARG A 25 -17.10 17.38 1.79
CA ARG A 25 -17.93 18.55 2.17
C ARG A 25 -17.44 19.80 1.46
N PHE A 26 -16.13 20.05 1.46
CA PHE A 26 -15.54 21.21 0.80
C PHE A 26 -15.91 21.29 -0.68
N ILE A 27 -15.86 20.14 -1.39
CA ILE A 27 -16.25 20.06 -2.80
C ILE A 27 -17.77 20.18 -2.96
N LYS A 28 -18.57 19.51 -2.10
CA LYS A 28 -20.02 19.54 -2.15
C LYS A 28 -20.58 20.95 -1.92
N ASP A 29 -19.96 21.69 -1.02
CA ASP A 29 -20.35 23.08 -0.68
C ASP A 29 -19.76 24.09 -1.69
N GLU A 30 -19.23 23.62 -2.83
CA GLU A 30 -18.63 24.43 -3.91
C GLU A 30 -17.52 25.38 -3.44
N GLN A 31 -16.91 25.08 -2.30
CA GLN A 31 -15.80 25.87 -1.78
C GLN A 31 -14.56 25.72 -2.70
N LYS A 32 -13.76 26.77 -2.76
CA LYS A 32 -12.54 26.77 -3.59
C LYS A 32 -11.33 27.18 -2.74
N PRO A 33 -10.19 26.52 -2.90
CA PRO A 33 -8.96 26.99 -2.31
C PRO A 33 -8.58 28.34 -2.96
N THR A 34 -7.88 29.17 -2.20
CA THR A 34 -7.38 30.46 -2.71
C THR A 34 -6.30 30.22 -3.76
N ARG A 35 -6.04 31.26 -4.58
CA ARG A 35 -4.95 31.18 -5.57
C ARG A 35 -3.60 30.95 -4.92
N GLU A 36 -3.35 31.58 -3.77
CA GLU A 36 -2.13 31.40 -2.98
C GLU A 36 -1.96 29.96 -2.48
N GLU A 37 -3.05 29.34 -1.98
CA GLU A 37 -3.05 27.93 -1.56
C GLU A 37 -2.72 27.00 -2.74
N ILE A 38 -3.32 27.24 -3.92
CA ILE A 38 -3.05 26.44 -5.12
C ILE A 38 -1.59 26.58 -5.56
N GLU A 39 -1.03 27.78 -5.55
CA GLU A 39 0.35 28.03 -5.90
C GLU A 39 1.32 27.39 -4.88
N LYS A 40 1.06 27.59 -3.59
CA LYS A 40 1.85 27.02 -2.49
C LYS A 40 1.97 25.49 -2.57
N PHE A 41 0.88 24.81 -2.87
CA PHE A 41 0.85 23.33 -2.89
C PHE A 41 1.07 22.74 -4.28
N SER A 42 1.35 23.57 -5.29
CA SER A 42 1.50 23.12 -6.68
C SER A 42 2.62 22.10 -6.89
N THR A 43 3.70 22.18 -6.11
CA THR A 43 4.86 21.27 -6.18
C THR A 43 4.49 19.84 -5.76
N LEU A 44 3.53 19.68 -4.85
CA LEU A 44 3.06 18.36 -4.42
C LEU A 44 2.28 17.64 -5.52
N ALA A 45 1.78 18.35 -6.52
CA ALA A 45 1.06 17.75 -7.64
C ALA A 45 1.93 16.79 -8.47
N ASP A 46 3.24 16.94 -8.47
CA ASP A 46 4.16 16.06 -9.18
C ASP A 46 4.32 14.71 -8.48
N GLN A 47 4.10 14.68 -7.15
CA GLN A 47 4.15 13.48 -6.30
C GLN A 47 2.75 13.03 -5.88
N ALA A 48 1.73 13.34 -6.67
CA ALA A 48 0.36 12.96 -6.41
C ALA A 48 -0.33 12.42 -7.66
N VAL A 49 -1.29 11.53 -7.44
CA VAL A 49 -2.26 11.10 -8.45
C VAL A 49 -3.66 11.34 -7.89
N THR A 50 -4.54 11.90 -8.69
CA THR A 50 -5.92 12.21 -8.28
C THR A 50 -6.91 11.21 -8.86
N ILE A 51 -8.07 11.09 -8.26
CA ILE A 51 -9.14 10.18 -8.73
C ILE A 51 -9.56 10.43 -10.19
N LEU A 52 -9.28 11.62 -10.71
CA LEU A 52 -9.57 12.01 -12.11
C LEU A 52 -8.43 11.67 -13.07
N ASP A 53 -7.26 11.27 -12.58
CA ASP A 53 -6.13 10.87 -13.42
C ASP A 53 -6.37 9.48 -14.03
N LYS A 54 -5.90 9.27 -15.27
CA LYS A 54 -5.92 7.95 -15.91
C LYS A 54 -5.05 6.92 -15.19
N ASP A 55 -4.00 7.40 -14.52
CA ASP A 55 -3.06 6.56 -13.78
C ASP A 55 -3.51 6.31 -12.32
N TYR A 56 -4.71 6.78 -11.92
CA TYR A 56 -5.24 6.48 -10.60
C TYR A 56 -5.53 4.98 -10.47
N PRO A 57 -5.13 4.32 -9.37
CA PRO A 57 -5.31 2.88 -9.22
C PRO A 57 -6.79 2.46 -9.25
N GLU A 58 -7.18 1.69 -10.28
CA GLU A 58 -8.56 1.23 -10.47
C GLU A 58 -9.12 0.45 -9.27
N PRO A 59 -8.34 -0.41 -8.56
CA PRO A 59 -8.85 -1.11 -7.38
C PRO A 59 -9.37 -0.18 -6.27
N LEU A 60 -8.94 1.08 -6.23
CA LEU A 60 -9.40 2.05 -5.25
C LEU A 60 -10.64 2.81 -5.68
N LYS A 61 -10.88 3.00 -6.97
CA LYS A 61 -12.05 3.75 -7.47
C LYS A 61 -13.37 3.10 -7.09
N SER A 62 -13.41 1.77 -7.08
CA SER A 62 -14.62 0.98 -6.78
C SER A 62 -14.90 0.83 -5.28
N LYS A 63 -14.05 1.36 -4.42
CA LYS A 63 -14.20 1.23 -2.96
C LYS A 63 -15.02 2.38 -2.38
N GLU A 64 -15.61 2.11 -1.22
CA GLU A 64 -16.25 3.17 -0.44
C GLU A 64 -15.22 4.25 -0.08
N LYS A 65 -15.58 5.51 -0.29
CA LYS A 65 -14.72 6.68 -0.02
C LYS A 65 -13.33 6.58 -0.66
N PRO A 66 -13.23 6.47 -2.00
CA PRO A 66 -11.94 6.44 -2.68
C PRO A 66 -11.21 7.76 -2.41
N PRO A 67 -9.90 7.75 -2.07
CA PRO A 67 -9.13 8.97 -1.88
C PRO A 67 -9.23 9.91 -3.09
N PHE A 68 -9.50 11.19 -2.87
CA PHE A 68 -9.49 12.17 -3.97
C PHE A 68 -8.09 12.38 -4.52
N VAL A 69 -7.09 12.26 -3.63
CA VAL A 69 -5.68 12.40 -3.95
C VAL A 69 -4.90 11.31 -3.24
N LEU A 70 -4.00 10.65 -3.97
CA LEU A 70 -2.99 9.76 -3.42
C LEU A 70 -1.62 10.42 -3.61
N PHE A 71 -0.95 10.69 -2.52
CA PHE A 71 0.45 11.09 -2.51
C PHE A 71 1.31 9.83 -2.58
N TYR A 72 2.41 9.90 -3.33
CA TYR A 72 3.34 8.78 -3.43
C TYR A 72 4.79 9.24 -3.30
N LYS A 73 5.62 8.35 -2.76
CA LYS A 73 7.07 8.53 -2.64
C LYS A 73 7.78 7.31 -3.23
N GLY A 74 9.00 7.54 -3.72
CA GLY A 74 9.94 6.52 -4.19
C GLY A 74 9.71 6.23 -5.63
N GLY A 75 8.96 5.55 -6.21
CA GLY A 75 8.91 5.06 -7.57
C GLY A 75 8.67 6.10 -8.65
N GLU A 76 8.86 5.66 -9.87
CA GLU A 76 8.51 6.44 -11.04
C GLU A 76 7.00 6.46 -11.27
N ARG A 77 6.50 7.53 -11.87
CA ARG A 77 5.08 7.62 -12.25
C ARG A 77 4.62 6.50 -13.19
N SER A 78 5.53 5.93 -13.95
CA SER A 78 5.31 4.75 -14.80
C SER A 78 4.74 3.56 -14.04
N LEU A 79 5.12 3.36 -12.76
CA LEU A 79 4.59 2.30 -11.92
C LEU A 79 3.09 2.45 -11.61
N LEU A 80 2.58 3.67 -11.49
CA LEU A 80 1.13 3.90 -11.31
C LEU A 80 0.32 3.36 -12.50
N LYS A 81 0.83 3.59 -13.71
CA LYS A 81 0.24 3.04 -14.91
C LYS A 81 0.33 1.50 -14.91
N LYS A 82 1.49 0.97 -14.53
CA LYS A 82 1.75 -0.47 -14.46
C LYS A 82 0.80 -1.17 -13.48
N ILE A 83 0.46 -0.55 -12.34
CA ILE A 83 -0.53 -1.08 -11.38
C ILE A 83 -1.87 -1.42 -12.05
N ASN A 84 -2.31 -0.61 -13.02
CA ASN A 84 -3.59 -0.81 -13.70
C ASN A 84 -3.52 -1.80 -14.88
N THR A 85 -2.36 -1.94 -15.51
CA THR A 85 -2.19 -2.66 -16.78
C THR A 85 -1.43 -3.97 -16.68
N ARG A 86 -0.85 -4.27 -15.51
CA ARG A 86 -0.01 -5.46 -15.30
C ARG A 86 -0.75 -6.78 -15.42
N ASN A 87 -0.03 -7.82 -15.76
CA ASN A 87 -0.47 -9.18 -15.53
C ASN A 87 -0.28 -9.53 -14.04
N LYS A 88 -1.36 -9.73 -13.30
CA LYS A 88 -1.30 -9.98 -11.84
C LYS A 88 -0.56 -11.26 -11.47
N ILE A 89 -0.55 -12.25 -12.35
CA ILE A 89 0.15 -13.52 -12.10
C ILE A 89 1.67 -13.32 -12.23
N CYS A 90 2.10 -12.67 -13.32
CA CYS A 90 3.53 -12.48 -13.61
C CYS A 90 4.12 -11.26 -12.89
N GLU A 91 3.31 -10.28 -12.56
CA GLU A 91 3.71 -9.01 -11.96
C GLU A 91 2.88 -8.70 -10.70
N PRO A 92 2.95 -9.54 -9.66
CA PRO A 92 2.17 -9.32 -8.45
C PRO A 92 2.61 -8.05 -7.72
N ILE A 93 1.65 -7.41 -7.05
CA ILE A 93 1.94 -6.34 -6.09
C ILE A 93 2.04 -6.96 -4.70
N ILE A 94 3.20 -6.82 -4.09
CA ILE A 94 3.45 -7.27 -2.72
C ILE A 94 3.45 -6.05 -1.80
N LEU A 95 2.53 -6.03 -0.84
CA LEU A 95 2.57 -5.06 0.26
C LEU A 95 3.49 -5.60 1.35
N ILE A 96 4.50 -4.84 1.72
CA ILE A 96 5.42 -5.19 2.79
C ILE A 96 5.02 -4.44 4.06
N ARG A 97 4.74 -5.21 5.11
CA ARG A 97 4.55 -4.71 6.47
C ARG A 97 5.71 -5.20 7.34
N ASP A 98 6.62 -4.29 7.64
CA ASP A 98 7.81 -4.57 8.45
C ASP A 98 8.36 -3.27 9.05
N ASN A 99 9.10 -3.39 10.17
CA ASN A 99 9.77 -2.25 10.82
C ASN A 99 11.25 -2.09 10.41
N GLY A 100 11.78 -2.97 9.55
CA GLY A 100 13.16 -2.93 9.03
C GLY A 100 14.24 -3.28 10.04
N LYS A 101 13.90 -3.82 11.22
CA LYS A 101 14.86 -4.11 12.30
C LYS A 101 15.39 -5.54 12.26
N ASP A 102 14.56 -6.49 11.82
CA ASP A 102 14.92 -7.90 11.81
C ASP A 102 15.76 -8.29 10.60
N SER A 103 16.87 -9.00 10.84
CA SER A 103 17.81 -9.39 9.79
C SER A 103 17.29 -10.48 8.85
N GLN A 104 16.47 -11.41 9.36
CA GLN A 104 15.86 -12.46 8.55
C GLN A 104 14.80 -11.87 7.62
N THR A 105 13.91 -11.05 8.16
CA THR A 105 12.92 -10.31 7.38
C THR A 105 13.57 -9.48 6.29
N LYS A 106 14.67 -8.80 6.61
CA LYS A 106 15.40 -7.99 5.63
C LYS A 106 15.96 -8.81 4.47
N LYS A 107 16.51 -10.00 4.73
CA LYS A 107 16.97 -10.91 3.66
C LYS A 107 15.84 -11.34 2.74
N ILE A 108 14.67 -11.66 3.30
CA ILE A 108 13.49 -12.03 2.51
C ILE A 108 13.03 -10.86 1.65
N ILE A 109 13.01 -9.64 2.20
CA ILE A 109 12.65 -8.43 1.44
C ILE A 109 13.66 -8.17 0.32
N ASP A 110 14.95 -8.30 0.59
CA ASP A 110 15.99 -8.12 -0.41
C ASP A 110 15.83 -9.17 -1.54
N ASP A 111 15.55 -10.44 -1.23
CA ASP A 111 15.26 -11.48 -2.21
C ASP A 111 13.98 -11.20 -3.03
N ILE A 112 12.92 -10.69 -2.41
CA ILE A 112 11.71 -10.24 -3.11
C ILE A 112 12.06 -9.13 -4.11
N LEU A 113 12.91 -8.18 -3.71
CA LEU A 113 13.30 -7.03 -4.53
C LEU A 113 14.28 -7.35 -5.65
N GLU A 114 15.03 -8.44 -5.54
CA GLU A 114 15.98 -8.87 -6.59
C GLU A 114 15.29 -9.45 -7.82
N HIS A 115 14.03 -9.85 -7.72
CA HIS A 115 13.31 -10.47 -8.83
C HIS A 115 12.55 -9.47 -9.69
N ASP A 116 12.75 -9.58 -11.00
CA ASP A 116 12.04 -8.77 -11.98
C ASP A 116 10.52 -9.05 -11.99
N GLY A 117 9.75 -8.03 -12.34
CA GLY A 117 8.30 -8.13 -12.48
C GLY A 117 7.49 -7.81 -11.22
N ILE A 118 8.08 -7.84 -10.02
CA ILE A 118 7.37 -7.57 -8.78
C ILE A 118 7.26 -6.07 -8.53
N ILE A 119 6.08 -5.60 -8.15
CA ILE A 119 5.86 -4.25 -7.64
C ILE A 119 5.72 -4.33 -6.13
N VAL A 120 6.52 -3.56 -5.41
CA VAL A 120 6.45 -3.49 -3.96
C VAL A 120 5.73 -2.22 -3.53
N ILE A 121 4.75 -2.37 -2.65
CA ILE A 121 4.08 -1.25 -1.99
C ILE A 121 4.52 -1.21 -0.53
N LEU A 122 4.86 -0.01 -0.09
CA LEU A 122 5.26 0.27 1.29
C LEU A 122 4.29 1.28 1.89
N GLU A 123 4.12 1.25 3.20
CA GLU A 123 3.49 2.36 3.91
C GLU A 123 4.38 3.61 3.85
N LEU A 124 3.80 4.75 3.53
CA LEU A 124 4.54 6.02 3.42
C LEU A 124 5.28 6.40 4.71
N ASN A 125 4.80 5.92 5.83
CA ASN A 125 5.30 6.24 7.17
C ASN A 125 5.99 5.07 7.89
N SER A 126 6.28 3.98 7.18
CA SER A 126 7.05 2.86 7.74
C SER A 126 8.54 3.20 8.01
N GLY A 127 8.84 4.46 8.23
CA GLY A 127 10.05 5.17 8.70
C GLY A 127 11.43 4.58 8.43
N ASN A 128 11.55 3.28 8.24
CA ASN A 128 12.81 2.56 8.17
C ASN A 128 13.00 1.72 6.90
N ILE A 129 11.98 1.58 6.06
CA ILE A 129 12.14 0.85 4.80
C ILE A 129 12.70 1.81 3.76
N ILE A 130 13.98 1.65 3.49
CA ILE A 130 14.64 2.38 2.42
C ILE A 130 14.13 1.81 1.10
N ILE A 131 13.47 2.64 0.30
CA ILE A 131 13.12 2.32 -1.09
C ILE A 131 14.42 2.25 -1.88
N LYS A 132 15.02 1.05 -1.96
CA LYS A 132 16.27 0.82 -2.66
C LYS A 132 16.10 0.89 -4.17
N ASP A 133 14.99 0.39 -4.67
CA ASP A 133 14.68 0.36 -6.10
C ASP A 133 13.46 1.23 -6.42
N LYS A 134 13.73 2.43 -6.94
CA LYS A 134 12.68 3.38 -7.34
C LYS A 134 11.88 2.94 -8.55
N THR A 135 12.37 1.97 -9.33
CA THR A 135 11.68 1.50 -10.53
C THR A 135 10.58 0.47 -10.20
N ARG A 136 10.60 -0.12 -9.00
CA ARG A 136 9.68 -1.18 -8.58
C ARG A 136 8.99 -0.95 -7.24
N SER A 137 9.35 0.10 -6.51
CA SER A 137 8.84 0.35 -5.16
C SER A 137 8.12 1.69 -5.07
N LEU A 138 6.92 1.67 -4.48
CA LEU A 138 6.10 2.85 -4.23
C LEU A 138 5.56 2.83 -2.81
N ALA A 139 5.55 3.99 -2.18
CA ALA A 139 4.81 4.20 -0.94
C ALA A 139 3.64 5.14 -1.19
N PHE A 140 2.46 4.83 -0.67
CA PHE A 140 1.24 5.59 -0.85
C PHE A 140 0.66 6.11 0.44
N SER A 141 0.07 7.29 0.39
CA SER A 141 -0.76 7.85 1.45
C SER A 141 -1.88 8.74 0.88
N GLU A 142 -3.04 8.76 1.50
CA GLU A 142 -4.04 9.80 1.26
C GLU A 142 -3.72 11.10 2.03
N TYR A 143 -2.76 11.05 2.94
CA TYR A 143 -2.34 12.19 3.75
C TYR A 143 -1.08 12.83 3.15
N PRO A 144 -1.05 14.15 3.00
CA PRO A 144 0.18 14.86 2.64
C PRO A 144 1.23 14.71 3.74
N ASP A 145 2.51 14.94 3.39
CA ASP A 145 3.60 14.86 4.36
C ASP A 145 3.31 15.70 5.61
N GLY A 146 3.57 15.10 6.77
CA GLY A 146 3.36 15.72 8.07
C GLY A 146 1.90 15.77 8.57
N ALA A 147 0.91 15.39 7.74
CA ALA A 147 -0.49 15.36 8.12
C ALA A 147 -0.96 14.02 8.70
N TYR A 148 -0.14 12.97 8.56
CA TYR A 148 -0.47 11.66 9.10
C TYR A 148 -0.12 11.57 10.59
N ASP A 149 -1.13 11.29 11.40
CA ASP A 149 -0.95 10.99 12.83
C ASP A 149 -1.06 9.48 13.06
N VAL A 150 0.08 8.85 13.34
CA VAL A 150 0.18 7.42 13.63
C VAL A 150 -0.66 7.00 14.85
N LYS A 151 -0.99 7.90 15.77
CA LYS A 151 -1.86 7.63 16.92
C LYS A 151 -3.34 7.64 16.55
N SER A 152 -3.71 8.27 15.45
CA SER A 152 -5.12 8.34 15.00
C SER A 152 -5.57 6.99 14.43
N LYS A 153 -6.48 6.30 15.13
CA LYS A 153 -7.09 5.04 14.65
C LYS A 153 -7.77 5.21 13.28
N LYS A 154 -8.45 6.34 13.07
CA LYS A 154 -9.13 6.66 11.80
C LYS A 154 -8.12 6.75 10.65
N GLN A 155 -7.02 7.47 10.84
CA GLN A 155 -6.02 7.64 9.79
C GLN A 155 -5.29 6.33 9.49
N ARG A 156 -4.89 5.57 10.53
CA ARG A 156 -4.30 4.23 10.34
C ARG A 156 -5.19 3.31 9.52
N SER A 157 -6.46 3.19 9.90
CA SER A 157 -7.41 2.34 9.18
C SER A 157 -7.53 2.71 7.70
N ARG A 158 -7.45 3.99 7.35
CA ARG A 158 -7.51 4.45 5.96
C ARG A 158 -6.26 4.09 5.17
N VAL A 159 -5.07 4.32 5.74
CA VAL A 159 -3.81 3.95 5.08
C VAL A 159 -3.73 2.43 4.86
N ILE A 160 -4.08 1.66 5.89
CA ILE A 160 -4.16 0.19 5.82
C ILE A 160 -5.08 -0.27 4.69
N ARG A 161 -6.25 0.34 4.57
CA ARG A 161 -7.21 0.03 3.50
C ARG A 161 -6.62 0.25 2.11
N ILE A 162 -5.89 1.35 1.90
CA ILE A 162 -5.25 1.64 0.62
C ILE A 162 -4.27 0.52 0.25
N GLY A 163 -3.34 0.20 1.14
CA GLY A 163 -2.37 -0.87 0.93
C GLY A 163 -3.02 -2.22 0.65
N ALA A 164 -3.99 -2.61 1.49
CA ALA A 164 -4.72 -3.87 1.33
C ALA A 164 -5.53 -3.94 0.02
N CYS A 165 -6.09 -2.82 -0.46
CA CYS A 165 -6.78 -2.78 -1.75
C CYS A 165 -5.82 -2.91 -2.93
N LEU A 166 -4.63 -2.32 -2.86
CA LEU A 166 -3.69 -2.26 -3.97
C LEU A 166 -2.87 -3.54 -4.12
N CYS A 167 -2.48 -4.20 -3.04
CA CYS A 167 -1.65 -5.40 -3.11
C CYS A 167 -2.43 -6.61 -3.65
N ASP A 168 -1.70 -7.59 -4.16
CA ASP A 168 -2.19 -8.94 -4.45
C ASP A 168 -1.85 -9.89 -3.28
N LYS A 169 -0.72 -9.64 -2.64
CA LYS A 169 -0.21 -10.40 -1.50
C LYS A 169 0.27 -9.46 -0.39
N LEU A 170 0.10 -9.86 0.86
CA LEU A 170 0.67 -9.17 2.02
C LEU A 170 1.82 -9.99 2.58
N PHE A 171 2.98 -9.40 2.70
CA PHE A 171 4.13 -9.94 3.42
C PHE A 171 4.28 -9.23 4.77
N VAL A 172 4.33 -10.00 5.84
CA VAL A 172 4.46 -9.53 7.22
C VAL A 172 5.78 -10.00 7.78
N GLY A 173 6.67 -9.06 8.03
CA GLY A 173 7.92 -9.28 8.73
C GLY A 173 7.74 -9.41 10.25
N ILE A 174 8.84 -9.47 10.97
CA ILE A 174 8.84 -9.49 12.44
C ILE A 174 8.65 -8.05 12.93
N ASP A 175 7.42 -7.73 13.37
CA ASP A 175 7.03 -6.39 13.80
C ASP A 175 6.54 -6.38 15.25
N GLU A 176 6.96 -5.37 16.01
CA GLU A 176 6.56 -5.16 17.41
C GLU A 176 5.14 -4.56 17.52
N ASP A 177 4.64 -3.88 16.47
CA ASP A 177 3.30 -3.28 16.44
C ASP A 177 2.24 -4.29 16.00
N ALA A 178 2.00 -5.28 16.84
CA ALA A 178 1.07 -6.37 16.57
C ALA A 178 -0.36 -5.90 16.25
N LEU A 179 -0.84 -4.82 16.89
CA LEU A 179 -2.22 -4.34 16.67
C LEU A 179 -2.43 -3.84 15.24
N VAL A 180 -1.50 -3.05 14.72
CA VAL A 180 -1.58 -2.52 13.35
C VAL A 180 -1.43 -3.65 12.35
N THR A 181 -0.52 -4.59 12.62
CA THR A 181 -0.31 -5.78 11.81
C THR A 181 -1.57 -6.65 11.74
N ASP A 182 -2.23 -6.91 12.86
CA ASP A 182 -3.49 -7.68 12.91
C ASP A 182 -4.57 -7.01 12.04
N ILE A 183 -4.68 -5.68 12.07
CA ILE A 183 -5.65 -4.96 11.24
C ILE A 183 -5.32 -5.10 9.75
N PHE A 184 -4.05 -5.01 9.35
CA PHE A 184 -3.63 -5.24 7.96
C PHE A 184 -3.98 -6.65 7.48
N VAL A 185 -3.66 -7.66 8.29
CA VAL A 185 -3.96 -9.05 7.98
C VAL A 185 -5.45 -9.24 7.81
N CYS A 186 -6.28 -8.76 8.74
CA CYS A 186 -7.73 -8.86 8.66
C CYS A 186 -8.30 -8.19 7.40
N PHE A 187 -7.86 -6.97 7.08
CA PHE A 187 -8.33 -6.29 5.86
C PHE A 187 -7.94 -7.04 4.59
N THR A 188 -6.70 -7.53 4.52
CA THR A 188 -6.18 -8.23 3.35
C THR A 188 -6.85 -9.58 3.16
N ALA A 189 -7.00 -10.35 4.23
CA ALA A 189 -7.69 -11.65 4.22
C ALA A 189 -9.18 -11.51 3.85
N ASN A 190 -9.88 -10.49 4.37
CA ASN A 190 -11.28 -10.21 4.01
C ASN A 190 -11.47 -9.85 2.53
N LEU A 191 -10.40 -9.41 1.86
CA LEU A 191 -10.39 -9.19 0.41
C LEU A 191 -10.02 -10.45 -0.39
N GLY A 192 -9.90 -11.61 0.26
CA GLY A 192 -9.55 -12.88 -0.36
C GLY A 192 -8.08 -12.97 -0.82
N LYS A 193 -7.19 -12.16 -0.25
CA LYS A 193 -5.78 -12.10 -0.65
C LYS A 193 -4.90 -12.93 0.27
N LYS A 194 -3.81 -13.48 -0.28
CA LYS A 194 -2.85 -14.29 0.49
C LYS A 194 -2.02 -13.43 1.43
N VAL A 195 -1.78 -13.95 2.63
CA VAL A 195 -0.93 -13.32 3.65
C VAL A 195 0.23 -14.26 3.97
N TYR A 196 1.43 -13.74 3.89
CA TYR A 196 2.68 -14.46 4.18
C TYR A 196 3.34 -13.85 5.40
N VAL A 197 3.82 -14.68 6.30
CA VAL A 197 4.31 -14.26 7.62
C VAL A 197 5.64 -14.92 7.93
N VAL A 198 6.61 -14.16 8.38
CA VAL A 198 7.88 -14.69 8.89
C VAL A 198 7.61 -15.32 10.26
N PRO A 199 7.90 -16.63 10.46
CA PRO A 199 7.72 -17.28 11.76
C PRO A 199 8.70 -16.69 12.78
N THR A 200 8.28 -16.65 14.04
CA THR A 200 9.10 -16.19 15.14
C THR A 200 9.47 -17.33 16.09
N PRO A 201 10.64 -17.28 16.75
CA PRO A 201 11.01 -18.28 17.75
C PRO A 201 9.95 -18.41 18.85
N LEU A 202 9.76 -19.60 19.37
CA LEU A 202 8.84 -19.87 20.48
C LEU A 202 9.28 -19.08 21.72
N GLY A 203 8.30 -18.56 22.46
CA GLY A 203 8.56 -17.78 23.67
C GLY A 203 8.89 -16.31 23.44
N THR A 204 8.88 -15.82 22.20
CA THR A 204 9.00 -14.40 21.91
C THR A 204 7.69 -13.65 22.11
N ALA A 205 7.77 -12.34 22.33
CA ALA A 205 6.60 -11.47 22.44
C ALA A 205 5.87 -11.25 21.10
N TYR A 206 6.48 -11.65 19.99
CA TYR A 206 5.94 -11.46 18.64
C TYR A 206 4.76 -12.41 18.36
N LYS A 207 3.73 -11.86 17.73
CA LYS A 207 2.46 -12.58 17.48
C LYS A 207 2.39 -13.27 16.11
N ASN A 208 3.45 -13.24 15.32
CA ASN A 208 3.47 -13.80 13.97
C ASN A 208 3.00 -15.26 13.93
N ASN A 209 3.42 -16.08 14.90
CA ASN A 209 2.98 -17.49 14.96
C ASN A 209 1.47 -17.64 15.19
N ASN A 210 0.79 -16.65 15.77
CA ASN A 210 -0.68 -16.68 15.88
C ASN A 210 -1.33 -16.43 14.51
N LEU A 211 -0.74 -15.59 13.67
CA LEU A 211 -1.22 -15.37 12.30
C LEU A 211 -1.13 -16.66 11.48
N LEU A 212 -0.05 -17.45 11.65
CA LEU A 212 0.10 -18.74 10.99
C LEU A 212 -1.00 -19.73 11.44
N ARG A 213 -1.36 -19.74 12.72
CA ARG A 213 -2.47 -20.58 13.24
C ARG A 213 -3.83 -20.17 12.68
N THR A 214 -3.98 -18.93 12.22
CA THR A 214 -5.24 -18.42 11.64
C THR A 214 -5.29 -18.51 10.11
N GLY A 215 -4.31 -19.17 9.49
CA GLY A 215 -4.34 -19.49 8.05
C GLY A 215 -3.42 -18.65 7.18
N ALA A 216 -2.53 -17.84 7.76
CA ALA A 216 -1.47 -17.20 6.98
C ALA A 216 -0.44 -18.25 6.52
N SER A 217 0.19 -18.03 5.38
CA SER A 217 1.27 -18.87 4.85
C SER A 217 2.61 -18.50 5.49
N ILE A 218 3.51 -19.47 5.63
CA ILE A 218 4.86 -19.24 6.12
C ILE A 218 5.70 -18.59 5.00
N ALA A 219 6.54 -17.61 5.36
CA ALA A 219 7.59 -17.08 4.52
C ALA A 219 8.95 -17.30 5.17
N LEU A 220 9.77 -18.16 4.58
CA LEU A 220 11.16 -18.44 4.98
C LEU A 220 12.14 -17.78 4.03
N GLU A 221 11.74 -17.61 2.77
CA GLU A 221 12.51 -16.97 1.70
C GLU A 221 11.58 -16.17 0.78
N GLY A 222 12.14 -15.32 -0.10
CA GLY A 222 11.33 -14.49 -1.00
C GLY A 222 10.56 -15.30 -2.03
N SER A 223 11.04 -16.47 -2.41
CA SER A 223 10.35 -17.40 -3.31
C SER A 223 8.98 -17.81 -2.77
N ASP A 224 8.81 -18.01 -1.46
CA ASP A 224 7.54 -18.37 -0.84
C ASP A 224 6.45 -17.32 -1.12
N VAL A 225 6.85 -16.04 -1.15
CA VAL A 225 5.93 -14.93 -1.39
C VAL A 225 5.68 -14.70 -2.88
N ARG A 226 6.68 -14.97 -3.72
CA ARG A 226 6.63 -14.71 -5.16
C ARG A 226 5.85 -15.77 -5.92
N LEU A 227 6.15 -17.03 -5.67
CA LEU A 227 5.54 -18.15 -6.39
C LEU A 227 4.09 -18.34 -5.98
N GLU A 228 3.21 -18.58 -6.93
CA GLU A 228 1.96 -19.24 -6.66
C GLU A 228 2.22 -20.73 -6.74
N TRP A 229 2.07 -21.44 -5.63
CA TRP A 229 1.93 -22.89 -5.68
C TRP A 229 0.66 -23.17 -6.47
N VAL A 230 0.83 -23.64 -7.70
CA VAL A 230 -0.26 -24.28 -8.43
C VAL A 230 -0.53 -25.56 -7.68
N ASP A 231 -1.70 -25.69 -7.07
CA ASP A 231 -2.14 -26.98 -6.49
C ASP A 231 -2.13 -28.02 -7.61
N ILE A 232 -1.15 -28.93 -7.58
CA ILE A 232 -0.99 -30.01 -8.55
C ILE A 232 -2.13 -31.04 -8.44
N THR A 233 -3.07 -30.82 -7.51
CA THR A 233 -4.19 -31.74 -7.23
C THR A 233 -5.37 -31.65 -8.21
N GLU A 234 -5.41 -30.72 -9.15
CA GLU A 234 -6.49 -30.63 -10.16
C GLU A 234 -6.15 -31.30 -11.50
N GLY A 235 -5.10 -32.10 -11.57
CA GLY A 235 -4.60 -32.70 -12.82
C GLY A 235 -4.76 -34.23 -12.96
N SER A 236 -5.52 -34.94 -12.12
CA SER A 236 -5.62 -36.41 -12.17
C SER A 236 -7.03 -36.97 -12.30
N GLU A 237 -7.92 -36.29 -13.03
CA GLU A 237 -9.14 -36.93 -13.51
C GLU A 237 -9.31 -36.64 -15.02
N ALA A 238 -8.54 -37.33 -15.82
CA ALA A 238 -8.82 -37.53 -17.24
C ALA A 238 -8.12 -38.82 -17.72
N GLU A 239 -8.71 -39.98 -17.43
CA GLU A 239 -8.73 -41.14 -18.29
C GLU A 239 -9.98 -41.97 -18.03
#